data_d3bcc4afdd37b6500ccbdbb83b12586e
#
_entry.id   d3bcc4afdd37b6500ccbdbb83b12586e
#
_cell.length_a   1.000
_cell.length_b   1.000
_cell.length_c   1.000
_cell.angle_alpha   90.00
_cell.angle_beta   90.00
_cell.angle_gamma   90.00
#
_symmetry.space_group_name_H-M   'P 1'
#
loop_
_entity.id
_entity.type
_entity.pdbx_description
1 polymer ?
#
loop_
_entity_poly.entity_id
_entity_poly.type
_entity_poly.pdbx_seq_one_letter_code
_entity_poly.pdbx_strand_id
1 'polypeptide(L)'
;DLWIIQKIAHGMGLNWDYSEPRDVFEEMTQCMPSISGITWERLEKDHSVTYPCTSLKDPGQPTIFTETFPTDDGLAQFIPSPLVNADELPDNEYNFILITGRQLEHWHTGSMTRRASMLDQIEPDPVANTCLTEMKKLGVNEGDLITVESRRGKIDVYIRRDDGLQLNQIYIPFCYVESAANLLTNAALDPDAKIPEFKFCAVKVKK
;
A
#
# COMPACT_ATOMS: atom_id res chain seq x y z
N ASP A 1 19.03 4.87 5.23
CA ASP A 1 18.11 6.04 5.26
C ASP A 1 18.55 7.08 6.28
N LEU A 2 18.95 6.73 7.52
CA LEU A 2 19.37 7.65 8.57
C LEU A 2 20.42 8.68 8.07
N TRP A 3 21.50 8.21 7.42
CA TRP A 3 22.53 9.08 6.86
C TRP A 3 21.98 10.10 5.85
N ILE A 4 21.06 9.69 4.96
CA ILE A 4 20.45 10.59 3.95
C ILE A 4 19.65 11.69 4.64
N ILE A 5 18.82 11.30 5.63
CA ILE A 5 17.98 12.23 6.40
C ILE A 5 18.85 13.25 7.14
N GLN A 6 19.92 12.80 7.80
CA GLN A 6 20.85 13.69 8.51
C GLN A 6 21.58 14.65 7.54
N LYS A 7 21.97 14.17 6.34
CA LYS A 7 22.60 15.06 5.33
C LYS A 7 21.65 16.15 4.84
N ILE A 8 20.38 15.83 4.68
CA ILE A 8 19.35 16.83 4.34
C ILE A 8 19.18 17.82 5.52
N ALA A 9 19.05 17.31 6.75
CA ALA A 9 18.91 18.13 7.95
C ALA A 9 20.08 19.12 8.10
N HIS A 10 21.32 18.65 7.94
CA HIS A 10 22.52 19.52 7.98
C HIS A 10 22.48 20.55 6.85
N GLY A 11 22.04 20.20 5.64
CA GLY A 11 21.87 21.13 4.53
C GLY A 11 20.84 22.22 4.82
N MET A 12 19.88 21.96 5.72
CA MET A 12 18.87 22.88 6.22
C MET A 12 19.32 23.65 7.47
N GLY A 13 20.55 23.42 7.96
CA GLY A 13 21.08 24.08 9.16
C GLY A 13 20.67 23.43 10.49
N LEU A 14 20.14 22.21 10.46
CA LEU A 14 19.82 21.43 11.65
C LEU A 14 21.01 20.55 12.05
N ASN A 15 21.34 20.49 13.33
CA ASN A 15 22.43 19.66 13.86
C ASN A 15 21.90 18.32 14.40
N TRP A 16 21.58 17.41 13.50
CA TRP A 16 21.19 16.06 13.85
C TRP A 16 22.38 15.11 13.70
N ASP A 17 22.89 14.62 14.82
CA ASP A 17 24.09 13.78 14.90
C ASP A 17 23.80 12.45 15.60
N TYR A 18 22.94 11.65 15.02
CA TYR A 18 22.66 10.30 15.49
C TYR A 18 23.69 9.33 14.91
N SER A 19 24.39 8.59 15.76
CA SER A 19 25.40 7.64 15.34
C SER A 19 24.77 6.37 14.74
N GLU A 20 23.64 5.94 15.32
CA GLU A 20 22.96 4.70 14.95
C GLU A 20 21.43 4.81 15.17
N PRO A 21 20.63 3.87 14.62
CA PRO A 21 19.19 3.87 14.81
C PRO A 21 18.71 3.84 16.27
N ARG A 22 19.53 3.29 17.19
CA ARG A 22 19.26 3.31 18.63
C ARG A 22 19.07 4.72 19.15
N ASP A 23 19.96 5.64 18.79
CA ASP A 23 19.91 7.04 19.28
C ASP A 23 18.57 7.69 18.90
N VAL A 24 18.12 7.46 17.67
CA VAL A 24 16.82 7.96 17.20
C VAL A 24 15.67 7.31 17.97
N PHE A 25 15.74 5.99 18.20
CA PHE A 25 14.69 5.28 18.93
C PHE A 25 14.60 5.73 20.39
N GLU A 26 15.72 5.95 21.05
CA GLU A 26 15.76 6.47 22.43
C GLU A 26 15.12 7.86 22.52
N GLU A 27 15.36 8.76 21.56
CA GLU A 27 14.68 10.04 21.49
C GLU A 27 13.16 9.87 21.23
N MET A 28 12.77 8.96 20.32
CA MET A 28 11.37 8.64 20.10
C MET A 28 10.64 8.24 21.39
N THR A 29 11.26 7.40 22.22
CA THR A 29 10.64 6.95 23.49
C THR A 29 10.46 8.08 24.50
N GLN A 30 11.29 9.12 24.43
CA GLN A 30 11.13 10.34 25.25
C GLN A 30 10.00 11.24 24.73
N CYS A 31 9.81 11.30 23.41
CA CYS A 31 8.77 12.09 22.77
C CYS A 31 7.39 11.42 22.79
N MET A 32 7.36 10.09 22.92
CA MET A 32 6.14 9.27 22.84
C MET A 32 5.93 8.47 24.14
N PRO A 33 5.21 9.02 25.14
CA PRO A 33 4.98 8.33 26.41
C PRO A 33 4.36 6.93 26.28
N SER A 34 3.60 6.69 25.22
CA SER A 34 2.96 5.38 24.95
C SER A 34 3.93 4.26 24.60
N ILE A 35 5.21 4.57 24.31
CA ILE A 35 6.27 3.59 24.06
C ILE A 35 7.45 3.73 25.04
N SER A 36 7.31 4.52 26.11
CA SER A 36 8.38 4.79 27.07
C SER A 36 8.90 3.52 27.81
N GLY A 37 8.13 2.47 27.85
CA GLY A 37 8.53 1.16 28.39
C GLY A 37 9.23 0.24 27.39
N ILE A 38 9.40 0.66 26.16
CA ILE A 38 10.10 -0.10 25.11
C ILE A 38 11.54 0.44 25.04
N THR A 39 12.51 -0.34 25.51
CA THR A 39 13.92 0.00 25.36
C THR A 39 14.57 -0.75 24.21
N TRP A 40 15.68 -0.25 23.71
CA TRP A 40 16.43 -0.93 22.65
C TRP A 40 16.89 -2.31 23.10
N GLU A 41 17.41 -2.46 24.32
CA GLU A 41 17.84 -3.72 24.91
C GLU A 41 16.67 -4.73 25.01
N ARG A 42 15.47 -4.23 25.33
CA ARG A 42 14.27 -5.08 25.36
C ARG A 42 13.91 -5.58 23.97
N LEU A 43 13.99 -4.73 22.94
CA LEU A 43 13.74 -5.12 21.56
C LEU A 43 14.79 -6.14 21.05
N GLU A 44 16.06 -5.97 21.41
CA GLU A 44 17.10 -6.93 21.04
C GLU A 44 16.91 -8.29 21.72
N LYS A 45 16.42 -8.29 22.96
CA LYS A 45 16.16 -9.52 23.70
C LYS A 45 14.88 -10.22 23.27
N ASP A 46 13.78 -9.47 23.17
CA ASP A 46 12.42 -10.01 23.00
C ASP A 46 12.01 -10.01 21.50
N HIS A 47 12.80 -9.38 20.63
CA HIS A 47 12.61 -9.18 19.18
C HIS A 47 11.37 -8.37 18.80
N SER A 48 10.39 -8.25 19.68
CA SER A 48 9.20 -7.42 19.50
C SER A 48 8.57 -7.08 20.84
N VAL A 49 7.93 -5.92 20.93
CA VAL A 49 7.14 -5.50 22.09
C VAL A 49 5.83 -4.91 21.59
N THR A 50 4.71 -5.32 22.21
CA THR A 50 3.39 -4.86 21.80
C THR A 50 3.15 -3.42 22.27
N TYR A 51 2.66 -2.59 21.36
CA TYR A 51 2.21 -1.20 21.63
C TYR A 51 0.76 -1.19 22.15
N PRO A 52 0.38 -0.26 23.04
CA PRO A 52 1.23 0.63 23.81
C PRO A 52 1.95 -0.10 24.96
N CYS A 53 3.06 0.48 25.42
CA CYS A 53 3.88 -0.08 26.49
C CYS A 53 4.54 1.06 27.25
N THR A 54 4.04 1.37 28.45
CA THR A 54 4.40 2.59 29.20
C THR A 54 5.41 2.33 30.33
N SER A 55 5.76 1.08 30.60
CA SER A 55 6.78 0.71 31.59
C SER A 55 7.57 -0.53 31.17
N LEU A 56 8.76 -0.71 31.76
CA LEU A 56 9.63 -1.85 31.47
C LEU A 56 9.01 -3.24 31.71
N LYS A 57 8.03 -3.32 32.59
CA LYS A 57 7.31 -4.57 32.93
C LYS A 57 5.97 -4.71 32.22
N ASP A 58 5.56 -3.70 31.49
CA ASP A 58 4.32 -3.71 30.73
C ASP A 58 4.43 -4.68 29.55
N PRO A 59 3.58 -5.70 29.41
CA PRO A 59 3.61 -6.60 28.26
C PRO A 59 3.08 -5.96 26.97
N GLY A 60 2.53 -4.76 27.05
CA GLY A 60 1.77 -4.10 26.00
C GLY A 60 0.31 -4.53 25.96
N GLN A 61 -0.45 -3.92 25.07
CA GLN A 61 -1.89 -4.16 24.97
C GLN A 61 -2.22 -4.76 23.59
N PRO A 62 -2.60 -6.04 23.50
CA PRO A 62 -2.95 -6.67 22.22
C PRO A 62 -4.22 -6.07 21.59
N THR A 63 -5.09 -5.48 22.40
CA THR A 63 -6.26 -4.71 21.97
C THR A 63 -6.26 -3.37 22.69
N ILE A 64 -6.22 -2.27 21.93
CA ILE A 64 -6.23 -0.91 22.48
C ILE A 64 -7.66 -0.42 22.73
N PHE A 65 -7.81 0.63 23.55
CA PHE A 65 -9.09 1.30 23.83
C PHE A 65 -10.17 0.37 24.42
N THR A 66 -9.76 -0.59 25.23
CA THR A 66 -10.70 -1.54 25.87
C THR A 66 -11.51 -0.93 27.02
N GLU A 67 -11.01 0.12 27.64
CA GLU A 67 -11.66 0.77 28.79
C GLU A 67 -12.02 2.23 28.48
N THR A 68 -11.16 2.96 27.79
CA THR A 68 -11.36 4.38 27.51
C THR A 68 -10.64 4.78 26.22
N PHE A 69 -11.07 5.88 25.62
CA PHE A 69 -10.42 6.50 24.46
C PHE A 69 -9.59 7.72 24.92
N PRO A 70 -8.54 8.12 24.17
CA PRO A 70 -7.70 9.27 24.50
C PRO A 70 -8.38 10.60 24.08
N THR A 71 -9.58 10.82 24.58
CA THR A 71 -10.42 12.02 24.40
C THR A 71 -10.69 12.65 25.76
N ASP A 72 -11.08 13.91 25.81
CA ASP A 72 -11.29 14.64 27.05
C ASP A 72 -12.36 13.99 27.95
N ASP A 73 -13.37 13.35 27.35
CA ASP A 73 -14.45 12.65 28.03
C ASP A 73 -14.25 11.13 28.13
N GLY A 74 -13.17 10.59 27.54
CA GLY A 74 -12.86 9.17 27.50
C GLY A 74 -13.73 8.35 26.54
N LEU A 75 -14.58 8.98 25.73
CA LEU A 75 -15.51 8.32 24.83
C LEU A 75 -15.05 8.40 23.37
N ALA A 76 -15.37 7.37 22.60
CA ALA A 76 -15.20 7.41 21.15
C ALA A 76 -16.19 8.37 20.50
N GLN A 77 -15.76 9.05 19.44
CA GLN A 77 -16.61 9.94 18.66
C GLN A 77 -17.08 9.25 17.38
N PHE A 78 -18.38 9.19 17.15
CA PHE A 78 -18.96 8.78 15.87
C PHE A 78 -19.03 9.99 14.95
N ILE A 79 -18.28 9.95 13.86
CA ILE A 79 -18.32 10.98 12.83
C ILE A 79 -19.17 10.48 11.67
N PRO A 80 -20.38 11.02 11.45
CA PRO A 80 -21.20 10.61 10.32
C PRO A 80 -20.54 11.09 9.02
N SER A 81 -20.45 10.20 8.04
CA SER A 81 -19.92 10.52 6.73
C SER A 81 -20.88 10.01 5.66
N PRO A 82 -21.26 10.85 4.68
CA PRO A 82 -22.07 10.39 3.56
C PRO A 82 -21.28 9.40 2.70
N LEU A 83 -21.99 8.44 2.11
CA LEU A 83 -21.42 7.61 1.06
C LEU A 83 -21.30 8.46 -0.21
N VAL A 84 -20.09 8.56 -0.73
CA VAL A 84 -19.80 9.19 -2.01
C VAL A 84 -19.31 8.15 -3.00
N ASN A 85 -19.66 8.35 -4.29
CA ASN A 85 -19.12 7.50 -5.34
C ASN A 85 -17.62 7.79 -5.57
N ALA A 86 -16.94 6.84 -6.21
CA ALA A 86 -15.62 7.08 -6.76
C ALA A 86 -15.67 8.23 -7.79
N ASP A 87 -14.57 8.98 -7.92
CA ASP A 87 -14.48 10.13 -8.82
C ASP A 87 -14.59 9.72 -10.31
N GLU A 88 -14.18 8.50 -10.64
CA GLU A 88 -14.27 7.96 -11.98
C GLU A 88 -15.05 6.64 -12.00
N LEU A 89 -16.30 6.68 -12.42
CA LEU A 89 -17.13 5.48 -12.59
C LEU A 89 -16.91 4.84 -13.97
N PRO A 90 -17.07 3.50 -14.10
CA PRO A 90 -17.16 2.83 -15.39
C PRO A 90 -18.30 3.37 -16.24
N ASP A 91 -18.11 3.33 -17.56
CA ASP A 91 -19.10 3.69 -18.56
C ASP A 91 -19.13 2.67 -19.73
N ASN A 92 -19.82 3.01 -20.82
CA ASN A 92 -19.93 2.10 -21.98
C ASN A 92 -18.61 1.90 -22.72
N GLU A 93 -17.65 2.81 -22.62
CA GLU A 93 -16.35 2.71 -23.27
C GLU A 93 -15.31 2.09 -22.33
N TYR A 94 -15.27 2.54 -21.09
CA TYR A 94 -14.33 2.07 -20.04
C TYR A 94 -15.15 1.29 -19.01
N ASN A 95 -15.47 0.05 -19.34
CA ASN A 95 -16.48 -0.73 -18.65
C ASN A 95 -15.93 -1.66 -17.55
N PHE A 96 -14.61 -1.66 -17.31
CA PHE A 96 -13.98 -2.37 -16.21
C PHE A 96 -13.58 -1.44 -15.09
N ILE A 97 -13.64 -1.94 -13.86
CA ILE A 97 -13.03 -1.34 -12.68
C ILE A 97 -11.60 -1.91 -12.56
N LEU A 98 -10.61 -1.05 -12.68
CA LEU A 98 -9.22 -1.36 -12.36
C LEU A 98 -9.02 -1.27 -10.84
N ILE A 99 -8.54 -2.35 -10.26
CA ILE A 99 -8.07 -2.43 -8.88
C ILE A 99 -6.55 -2.61 -8.93
N THR A 100 -5.79 -1.69 -8.35
CA THR A 100 -4.35 -1.85 -8.23
C THR A 100 -3.97 -2.37 -6.84
N GLY A 101 -2.91 -3.15 -6.74
CA GLY A 101 -2.52 -3.73 -5.46
C GLY A 101 -1.14 -4.35 -5.45
N ARG A 102 -0.90 -5.22 -4.48
CA ARG A 102 0.38 -5.88 -4.24
C ARG A 102 0.41 -7.27 -4.86
N GLN A 103 1.62 -7.72 -5.17
CA GLN A 103 1.95 -9.10 -5.52
C GLN A 103 2.71 -9.72 -4.34
N LEU A 104 2.43 -10.98 -4.02
CA LEU A 104 3.01 -11.63 -2.84
C LEU A 104 4.54 -11.69 -2.90
N GLU A 105 5.06 -12.01 -4.05
CA GLU A 105 6.49 -12.22 -4.31
C GLU A 105 7.26 -10.90 -4.42
N HIS A 106 6.55 -9.78 -4.62
CA HIS A 106 7.18 -8.48 -4.81
C HIS A 106 6.75 -7.45 -3.75
N TRP A 107 7.76 -6.84 -3.13
CA TRP A 107 7.53 -5.78 -2.15
C TRP A 107 7.19 -4.45 -2.82
N HIS A 108 5.96 -3.96 -2.59
CA HIS A 108 5.44 -2.68 -3.10
C HIS A 108 5.66 -2.53 -4.62
N THR A 109 6.48 -1.55 -5.02
CA THR A 109 6.80 -1.25 -6.42
C THR A 109 7.85 -2.19 -7.02
N GLY A 110 8.29 -3.20 -6.30
CA GLY A 110 9.27 -4.18 -6.77
C GLY A 110 10.71 -3.67 -6.85
N SER A 111 10.98 -2.44 -6.42
CA SER A 111 12.31 -1.80 -6.55
C SER A 111 13.46 -2.59 -5.91
N MET A 112 13.16 -3.40 -4.89
CA MET A 112 14.12 -4.32 -4.26
C MET A 112 13.94 -5.77 -4.75
N THR A 113 12.73 -6.29 -4.66
CA THR A 113 12.43 -7.71 -4.91
C THR A 113 12.55 -8.11 -6.37
N ARG A 114 12.26 -7.20 -7.32
CA ARG A 114 12.54 -7.41 -8.75
C ARG A 114 14.04 -7.50 -9.12
N ARG A 115 14.93 -7.15 -8.16
CA ARG A 115 16.37 -7.35 -8.27
C ARG A 115 16.86 -8.61 -7.54
N ALA A 116 15.97 -9.30 -6.83
CA ALA A 116 16.25 -10.59 -6.21
C ALA A 116 15.87 -11.68 -7.21
N SER A 117 16.88 -12.32 -7.82
CA SER A 117 16.70 -13.22 -8.95
C SER A 117 15.71 -14.37 -8.67
N MET A 118 15.66 -14.90 -7.45
CA MET A 118 14.70 -15.94 -7.09
C MET A 118 13.26 -15.46 -7.11
N LEU A 119 12.98 -14.28 -6.54
CA LEU A 119 11.63 -13.74 -6.50
C LEU A 119 11.16 -13.29 -7.88
N ASP A 120 12.07 -12.70 -8.65
CA ASP A 120 11.80 -12.29 -10.02
C ASP A 120 11.54 -13.47 -10.96
N GLN A 121 12.15 -14.64 -10.71
CA GLN A 121 11.87 -15.87 -11.48
C GLN A 121 10.51 -16.49 -11.14
N ILE A 122 9.98 -16.28 -9.95
CA ILE A 122 8.66 -16.81 -9.56
C ILE A 122 7.54 -16.02 -10.25
N GLU A 123 7.65 -14.71 -10.27
CA GLU A 123 6.66 -13.79 -10.87
C GLU A 123 7.37 -12.74 -11.75
N PRO A 124 7.87 -13.16 -12.94
CA PRO A 124 8.71 -12.29 -13.77
C PRO A 124 7.91 -11.26 -14.57
N ASP A 125 6.70 -11.62 -14.99
CA ASP A 125 5.94 -10.88 -16.01
C ASP A 125 4.79 -10.07 -15.43
N PRO A 126 4.47 -8.91 -16.01
CA PRO A 126 3.33 -8.11 -15.61
C PRO A 126 2.02 -8.83 -15.92
N VAL A 127 1.19 -8.98 -14.90
CA VAL A 127 -0.07 -9.71 -14.98
C VAL A 127 -1.28 -8.83 -14.68
N ALA A 128 -2.42 -9.22 -15.28
CA ALA A 128 -3.73 -8.68 -14.94
C ALA A 128 -4.69 -9.82 -14.62
N ASN A 129 -5.24 -9.84 -13.44
CA ASN A 129 -6.15 -10.89 -12.99
C ASN A 129 -7.61 -10.49 -13.25
N THR A 130 -8.41 -11.43 -13.72
CA THR A 130 -9.88 -11.28 -13.85
C THR A 130 -10.56 -12.64 -13.79
N CYS A 131 -11.89 -12.67 -13.61
CA CYS A 131 -12.60 -13.94 -13.52
C CYS A 131 -12.77 -14.61 -14.89
N LEU A 132 -12.96 -15.93 -14.86
CA LEU A 132 -13.14 -16.75 -16.09
C LEU A 132 -14.26 -16.24 -16.99
N THR A 133 -15.34 -15.70 -16.41
CA THR A 133 -16.47 -15.19 -17.19
C THR A 133 -16.07 -14.00 -18.07
N GLU A 134 -15.27 -13.07 -17.51
CA GLU A 134 -14.75 -11.93 -18.26
C GLU A 134 -13.73 -12.36 -19.31
N MET A 135 -12.85 -13.31 -19.01
CA MET A 135 -11.92 -13.86 -19.99
C MET A 135 -12.66 -14.46 -21.21
N LYS A 136 -13.75 -15.19 -20.96
CA LYS A 136 -14.58 -15.75 -22.05
C LYS A 136 -15.25 -14.67 -22.89
N LYS A 137 -15.77 -13.60 -22.27
CA LYS A 137 -16.35 -12.46 -23.00
C LYS A 137 -15.32 -11.74 -23.88
N LEU A 138 -14.10 -11.59 -23.37
CA LEU A 138 -12.98 -10.98 -24.08
C LEU A 138 -12.38 -11.89 -25.17
N GLY A 139 -12.72 -13.18 -25.18
CA GLY A 139 -12.17 -14.16 -26.11
C GLY A 139 -10.67 -14.42 -25.90
N VAL A 140 -10.22 -14.43 -24.65
CA VAL A 140 -8.82 -14.63 -24.26
C VAL A 140 -8.66 -15.87 -23.40
N ASN A 141 -7.46 -16.45 -23.43
CA ASN A 141 -7.02 -17.53 -22.58
C ASN A 141 -5.99 -17.03 -21.58
N GLU A 142 -5.79 -17.77 -20.50
CA GLU A 142 -4.75 -17.50 -19.53
C GLU A 142 -3.37 -17.47 -20.21
N GLY A 143 -2.58 -16.42 -19.91
CA GLY A 143 -1.30 -16.17 -20.54
C GLY A 143 -1.36 -15.35 -21.84
N ASP A 144 -2.53 -15.08 -22.40
CA ASP A 144 -2.63 -14.17 -23.56
C ASP A 144 -2.20 -12.75 -23.16
N LEU A 145 -1.50 -12.05 -24.05
CA LEU A 145 -1.19 -10.65 -23.90
C LEU A 145 -2.44 -9.81 -24.22
N ILE A 146 -2.77 -8.89 -23.32
CA ILE A 146 -3.88 -7.95 -23.46
C ILE A 146 -3.41 -6.52 -23.25
N THR A 147 -4.13 -5.57 -23.86
CA THR A 147 -3.95 -4.14 -23.60
C THR A 147 -5.04 -3.66 -22.64
N VAL A 148 -4.63 -3.04 -21.54
CA VAL A 148 -5.52 -2.33 -20.62
C VAL A 148 -5.32 -0.83 -20.83
N GLU A 149 -6.42 -0.12 -21.10
CA GLU A 149 -6.40 1.30 -21.46
C GLU A 149 -7.36 2.09 -20.56
N SER A 150 -6.88 3.20 -20.02
CA SER A 150 -7.69 4.22 -19.36
C SER A 150 -7.73 5.50 -20.20
N ARG A 151 -8.42 6.54 -19.72
CA ARG A 151 -8.41 7.88 -20.34
C ARG A 151 -7.04 8.55 -20.29
N ARG A 152 -6.07 8.02 -19.54
CA ARG A 152 -4.74 8.61 -19.28
C ARG A 152 -3.61 7.89 -19.98
N GLY A 153 -3.75 6.59 -20.20
CA GLY A 153 -2.71 5.79 -20.80
C GLY A 153 -3.13 4.36 -21.07
N LYS A 154 -2.19 3.57 -21.54
CA LYS A 154 -2.36 2.14 -21.79
C LYS A 154 -1.11 1.38 -21.41
N ILE A 155 -1.30 0.13 -21.03
CA ILE A 155 -0.22 -0.84 -20.75
C ILE A 155 -0.59 -2.20 -21.34
N ASP A 156 0.41 -3.02 -21.62
CA ASP A 156 0.25 -4.41 -22.05
C ASP A 156 0.64 -5.32 -20.90
N VAL A 157 -0.19 -6.34 -20.62
CA VAL A 157 -0.03 -7.28 -19.50
C VAL A 157 -0.53 -8.66 -19.89
N TYR A 158 -0.02 -9.71 -19.25
CA TYR A 158 -0.53 -11.07 -19.44
C TYR A 158 -1.76 -11.31 -18.57
N ILE A 159 -2.84 -11.84 -19.18
CA ILE A 159 -4.06 -12.11 -18.44
C ILE A 159 -3.95 -13.40 -17.63
N ARG A 160 -4.45 -13.36 -16.40
CA ARG A 160 -4.49 -14.50 -15.49
C ARG A 160 -5.89 -14.66 -14.90
N ARG A 161 -6.31 -15.90 -14.72
CA ARG A 161 -7.59 -16.22 -14.09
C ARG A 161 -7.52 -16.02 -12.57
N ASP A 162 -8.52 -15.32 -12.03
CA ASP A 162 -8.77 -15.21 -10.60
C ASP A 162 -10.29 -15.11 -10.36
N ASP A 163 -10.90 -16.23 -9.98
CA ASP A 163 -12.35 -16.30 -9.74
C ASP A 163 -12.77 -15.65 -8.40
N GLY A 164 -11.85 -15.11 -7.62
CA GLY A 164 -12.13 -14.23 -6.47
C GLY A 164 -12.57 -12.83 -6.88
N LEU A 165 -12.32 -12.42 -8.13
CA LEU A 165 -12.76 -11.15 -8.68
C LEU A 165 -14.19 -11.20 -9.20
N GLN A 166 -14.92 -10.10 -9.05
CA GLN A 166 -16.28 -9.95 -9.56
C GLN A 166 -16.28 -9.63 -11.06
N LEU A 167 -17.48 -9.68 -11.66
CA LEU A 167 -17.66 -9.25 -13.05
C LEU A 167 -17.24 -7.80 -13.25
N ASN A 168 -16.69 -7.49 -14.41
CA ASN A 168 -16.18 -6.17 -14.79
C ASN A 168 -15.07 -5.64 -13.85
N GLN A 169 -14.32 -6.52 -13.19
CA GLN A 169 -13.15 -6.15 -12.42
C GLN A 169 -11.87 -6.72 -13.05
N ILE A 170 -10.82 -5.93 -13.00
CA ILE A 170 -9.46 -6.34 -13.35
C ILE A 170 -8.48 -5.85 -12.29
N TYR A 171 -7.63 -6.75 -11.81
CA TYR A 171 -6.61 -6.46 -10.79
C TYR A 171 -5.23 -6.46 -11.42
N ILE A 172 -4.47 -5.38 -11.20
CA ILE A 172 -3.10 -5.25 -11.73
C ILE A 172 -2.16 -4.89 -10.57
N PRO A 173 -1.12 -5.73 -10.31
CA PRO A 173 -0.07 -5.39 -9.38
C PRO A 173 0.75 -4.18 -9.86
N PHE A 174 1.16 -3.31 -8.92
CA PHE A 174 1.94 -2.12 -9.27
C PHE A 174 3.46 -2.31 -9.16
N CYS A 175 3.94 -3.56 -9.12
CA CYS A 175 5.38 -3.87 -8.99
C CYS A 175 6.14 -3.94 -10.31
N TYR A 176 5.47 -3.84 -11.46
CA TYR A 176 6.06 -3.97 -12.77
C TYR A 176 6.25 -2.61 -13.43
N VAL A 177 7.50 -2.13 -13.48
CA VAL A 177 7.83 -0.81 -14.06
C VAL A 177 7.66 -0.80 -15.58
N GLU A 178 7.85 -1.92 -16.23
CA GLU A 178 7.68 -2.14 -17.68
C GLU A 178 6.21 -2.02 -18.13
N SER A 179 5.28 -2.27 -17.23
CA SER A 179 3.83 -2.13 -17.44
C SER A 179 3.22 -1.44 -16.22
N ALA A 180 3.63 -0.22 -15.98
CA ALA A 180 3.31 0.51 -14.76
C ALA A 180 1.81 0.81 -14.63
N ALA A 181 1.13 0.16 -13.70
CA ALA A 181 -0.30 0.35 -13.43
C ALA A 181 -0.66 1.83 -13.14
N ASN A 182 0.27 2.61 -12.61
CA ASN A 182 0.08 4.04 -12.34
C ASN A 182 -0.13 4.90 -13.59
N LEU A 183 0.19 4.41 -14.79
CA LEU A 183 -0.17 5.08 -16.05
C LEU A 183 -1.68 5.08 -16.31
N LEU A 184 -2.41 4.19 -15.64
CA LEU A 184 -3.85 4.03 -15.82
C LEU A 184 -4.68 4.77 -14.76
N THR A 185 -4.11 5.02 -13.58
CA THR A 185 -4.83 5.54 -12.41
C THR A 185 -5.25 7.00 -12.59
N ASN A 186 -6.38 7.39 -11.98
CA ASN A 186 -6.86 8.77 -12.02
C ASN A 186 -6.04 9.68 -11.09
N ALA A 187 -6.16 11.00 -11.28
CA ALA A 187 -5.46 12.00 -10.48
C ALA A 187 -6.31 12.56 -9.33
N ALA A 188 -7.48 11.98 -9.08
CA ALA A 188 -8.37 12.44 -8.01
C ALA A 188 -7.71 12.23 -6.64
N LEU A 189 -7.90 13.20 -5.76
CA LEU A 189 -7.37 13.20 -4.41
C LEU A 189 -8.51 13.41 -3.42
N ASP A 190 -8.45 12.71 -2.30
CA ASP A 190 -9.28 13.00 -1.14
C ASP A 190 -9.16 14.49 -0.76
N PRO A 191 -10.29 15.18 -0.50
CA PRO A 191 -10.30 16.62 -0.26
C PRO A 191 -9.51 17.04 0.98
N ASP A 192 -9.40 16.20 1.98
CA ASP A 192 -8.74 16.52 3.25
C ASP A 192 -7.29 16.03 3.29
N ALA A 193 -7.09 14.72 3.25
CA ALA A 193 -5.78 14.08 3.40
C ALA A 193 -4.97 13.98 2.09
N LYS A 194 -5.58 14.31 0.94
CA LYS A 194 -4.94 14.24 -0.38
C LYS A 194 -4.47 12.83 -0.76
N ILE A 195 -5.18 11.81 -0.30
CA ILE A 195 -4.91 10.42 -0.66
C ILE A 195 -5.40 10.19 -2.09
N PRO A 196 -4.56 9.64 -3.00
CA PRO A 196 -4.97 9.39 -4.38
C PRO A 196 -5.91 8.17 -4.48
N GLU A 197 -6.91 8.28 -5.37
CA GLU A 197 -7.86 7.21 -5.69
C GLU A 197 -7.26 6.22 -6.69
N PHE A 198 -6.19 5.53 -6.31
CA PHE A 198 -5.48 4.63 -7.21
C PHE A 198 -6.01 3.19 -7.24
N LYS A 199 -6.99 2.84 -6.40
CA LYS A 199 -7.58 1.49 -6.34
C LYS A 199 -8.94 1.36 -7.02
N PHE A 200 -9.41 2.42 -7.66
CA PHE A 200 -10.66 2.42 -8.40
C PHE A 200 -10.55 3.39 -9.59
N CYS A 201 -10.42 2.84 -10.78
CA CYS A 201 -10.34 3.62 -12.01
C CYS A 201 -11.11 2.90 -13.12
N ALA A 202 -11.70 3.64 -14.05
CA ALA A 202 -12.37 3.05 -15.19
C ALA A 202 -11.37 2.73 -16.32
N VAL A 203 -11.40 1.48 -16.80
CA VAL A 203 -10.54 1.01 -17.89
C VAL A 203 -11.33 0.18 -18.91
N LYS A 204 -10.80 0.04 -20.11
CA LYS A 204 -11.21 -0.95 -21.09
C LYS A 204 -10.10 -1.95 -21.36
N VAL A 205 -10.50 -3.17 -21.72
CA VAL A 205 -9.59 -4.26 -21.99
C VAL A 205 -9.74 -4.69 -23.44
N LYS A 206 -8.63 -4.88 -24.14
CA LYS A 206 -8.57 -5.29 -25.53
C LYS A 206 -7.60 -6.47 -25.67
N LYS A 207 -7.93 -7.39 -26.57
CA LYS A 207 -7.01 -8.44 -27.04
C LYS A 207 -6.03 -7.88 -28.04
#